data_b24bfce6565deedafb54c9a4256a7f3d
#
_entry.id   b24bfce6565deedafb54c9a4256a7f3d
#
_cell.length_a   1.000
_cell.length_b   1.000
_cell.length_c   1.000
_cell.angle_alpha   90.00
_cell.angle_beta   90.00
_cell.angle_gamma   90.00
#
_symmetry.space_group_name_H-M   'P 1'
#
loop_
_entity.id
_entity.type
_entity.pdbx_description
1 polymer ?
#
loop_
_entity_poly.entity_id
_entity_poly.type
_entity_poly.pdbx_seq_one_letter_code
_entity_poly.pdbx_strand_id
1 'polypeptide(L)'
;MDESELDALERELPALARMRRFAHALERIPWFANLGEPLTPGARAAARKYTDGLGFPDADVAVLVDWEDAAAAAEHNDWNSAAWEAEELLRADLTGRALETLSEDALHIAMTLIADRVAEPAREQMEQASFIWDVEDEAQQQLAVGAAVQAAHQASLVLVAAIDPSFSADDHPFREKFRLFEFGRWPVGIVGSTFNLF
;
A
#
# COMPACT_ATOMS: atom_id res chain seq x y z
N MET A 1 -4.82 19.34 -22.80
CA MET A 1 -6.13 18.82 -22.35
C MET A 1 -6.67 19.87 -21.39
N ASP A 2 -7.80 20.44 -21.73
CA ASP A 2 -8.43 21.45 -20.89
C ASP A 2 -9.28 20.79 -19.77
N GLU A 3 -9.75 21.59 -18.79
CA GLU A 3 -10.52 21.09 -17.66
C GLU A 3 -11.86 20.46 -18.08
N SER A 4 -12.45 20.96 -19.16
CA SER A 4 -13.71 20.45 -19.74
C SER A 4 -13.52 19.08 -20.42
N GLU A 5 -12.39 18.87 -21.07
CA GLU A 5 -12.02 17.59 -21.68
C GLU A 5 -11.74 16.53 -20.61
N LEU A 6 -11.08 16.92 -19.51
CA LEU A 6 -10.88 16.07 -18.35
C LEU A 6 -12.18 15.65 -17.67
N ASP A 7 -13.09 16.60 -17.44
CA ASP A 7 -14.40 16.33 -16.85
C ASP A 7 -15.29 15.43 -17.74
N ALA A 8 -15.13 15.53 -19.06
CA ALA A 8 -15.83 14.63 -20.00
C ALA A 8 -15.25 13.22 -19.91
N LEU A 9 -13.92 13.10 -19.91
CA LEU A 9 -13.22 11.81 -19.79
C LEU A 9 -13.52 11.12 -18.45
N GLU A 10 -13.58 11.87 -17.34
CA GLU A 10 -13.92 11.32 -16.03
C GLU A 10 -15.35 10.79 -15.93
N ARG A 11 -16.28 11.39 -16.68
CA ARG A 11 -17.67 10.90 -16.80
C ARG A 11 -17.75 9.61 -17.62
N GLU A 12 -16.92 9.50 -18.66
CA GLU A 12 -16.86 8.31 -19.50
C GLU A 12 -16.08 7.16 -18.84
N LEU A 13 -15.06 7.49 -18.02
CA LEU A 13 -14.20 6.53 -17.36
C LEU A 13 -14.14 6.77 -15.84
N PRO A 14 -15.16 6.32 -15.07
CA PRO A 14 -15.24 6.50 -13.63
C PRO A 14 -14.04 5.95 -12.85
N ALA A 15 -13.33 4.97 -13.42
CA ALA A 15 -12.09 4.42 -12.89
C ALA A 15 -11.02 5.51 -12.76
N LEU A 16 -10.77 6.25 -13.84
CA LEU A 16 -9.76 7.31 -13.87
C LEU A 16 -10.12 8.44 -12.90
N ALA A 17 -11.40 8.79 -12.78
CA ALA A 17 -11.85 9.77 -11.80
C ALA A 17 -11.57 9.33 -10.35
N ARG A 18 -11.77 8.05 -10.02
CA ARG A 18 -11.45 7.50 -8.70
C ARG A 18 -9.95 7.51 -8.45
N MET A 19 -9.15 7.08 -9.42
CA MET A 19 -7.69 7.05 -9.31
C MET A 19 -7.11 8.45 -9.13
N ARG A 20 -7.61 9.45 -9.86
CA ARG A 20 -7.18 10.85 -9.70
C ARG A 20 -7.47 11.38 -8.30
N ARG A 21 -8.69 11.14 -7.76
CA ARG A 21 -9.01 11.54 -6.38
C ARG A 21 -8.10 10.86 -5.35
N PHE A 22 -7.82 9.58 -5.57
CA PHE A 22 -6.89 8.85 -4.73
C PHE A 22 -5.48 9.43 -4.81
N ALA A 23 -4.97 9.69 -6.03
CA ALA A 23 -3.67 10.32 -6.25
C ALA A 23 -3.50 11.64 -5.48
N HIS A 24 -4.54 12.48 -5.45
CA HIS A 24 -4.52 13.72 -4.64
C HIS A 24 -4.52 13.47 -3.12
N ALA A 25 -5.12 12.38 -2.67
CA ALA A 25 -5.12 12.03 -1.25
C ALA A 25 -3.74 11.57 -0.77
N LEU A 26 -2.94 10.98 -1.65
CA LEU A 26 -1.60 10.42 -1.34
C LEU A 26 -0.62 11.47 -0.80
N GLU A 27 -0.75 12.72 -1.22
CA GLU A 27 0.11 13.83 -0.77
C GLU A 27 -0.04 14.16 0.73
N ARG A 28 -1.11 13.67 1.37
CA ARG A 28 -1.46 13.95 2.76
C ARG A 28 -1.26 12.77 3.70
N ILE A 29 -0.80 11.66 3.16
CA ILE A 29 -0.58 10.45 3.96
C ILE A 29 0.64 10.66 4.87
N PRO A 30 0.54 10.35 6.17
CA PRO A 30 1.65 10.49 7.12
C PRO A 30 2.59 9.26 7.07
N TRP A 31 3.00 8.83 5.91
CA TRP A 31 3.68 7.58 5.55
C TRP A 31 4.44 6.87 6.68
N PHE A 32 5.45 7.51 7.25
CA PHE A 32 6.36 6.92 8.24
C PHE A 32 6.37 7.71 9.57
N ALA A 33 5.31 8.50 9.83
CA ALA A 33 5.29 9.44 10.94
C ALA A 33 5.23 8.80 12.34
N ASN A 34 4.81 7.53 12.44
CA ASN A 34 4.58 6.83 13.71
C ASN A 34 5.31 5.49 13.80
N LEU A 35 6.51 5.40 13.20
CA LEU A 35 7.35 4.19 13.27
C LEU A 35 7.69 3.84 14.72
N GLY A 36 7.70 2.55 15.07
CA GLY A 36 8.07 2.06 16.40
C GLY A 36 7.09 2.36 17.53
N GLU A 37 6.04 3.16 17.30
CA GLU A 37 5.09 3.51 18.35
C GLU A 37 4.07 2.38 18.63
N PRO A 38 3.41 2.33 19.81
CA PRO A 38 2.31 1.41 20.10
C PRO A 38 1.16 1.55 19.10
N LEU A 39 0.54 0.44 18.70
CA LEU A 39 -0.58 0.47 17.76
C LEU A 39 -1.83 1.10 18.35
N THR A 40 -2.42 2.04 17.65
CA THR A 40 -3.79 2.49 17.92
C THR A 40 -4.79 1.35 17.69
N PRO A 41 -5.98 1.40 18.30
CA PRO A 41 -7.02 0.40 18.01
C PRO A 41 -7.35 0.27 16.51
N GLY A 42 -7.33 1.40 15.77
CA GLY A 42 -7.57 1.42 14.33
C GLY A 42 -6.47 0.71 13.54
N ALA A 43 -5.20 0.99 13.84
CA ALA A 43 -4.06 0.33 13.19
C ALA A 43 -4.05 -1.17 13.48
N ARG A 44 -4.36 -1.58 14.72
CA ARG A 44 -4.46 -2.99 15.08
C ARG A 44 -5.60 -3.69 14.35
N ALA A 45 -6.74 -3.04 14.19
CA ALA A 45 -7.87 -3.59 13.43
C ALA A 45 -7.52 -3.74 11.94
N ALA A 46 -6.85 -2.74 11.33
CA ALA A 46 -6.38 -2.82 9.95
C ALA A 46 -5.39 -3.97 9.75
N ALA A 47 -4.42 -4.13 10.67
CA ALA A 47 -3.46 -5.22 10.63
C ALA A 47 -4.15 -6.60 10.66
N ARG A 48 -5.13 -6.79 11.56
CA ARG A 48 -5.90 -8.03 11.64
C ARG A 48 -6.71 -8.30 10.36
N LYS A 49 -7.43 -7.30 9.85
CA LYS A 49 -8.19 -7.46 8.61
C LYS A 49 -7.28 -7.78 7.41
N TYR A 50 -6.08 -7.21 7.37
CA TYR A 50 -5.10 -7.54 6.35
C TYR A 50 -4.68 -9.01 6.43
N THR A 51 -4.26 -9.49 7.60
CA THR A 51 -3.83 -10.89 7.79
C THR A 51 -4.98 -11.87 7.56
N ASP A 52 -6.17 -11.58 8.10
CA ASP A 52 -7.37 -12.40 7.89
C ASP A 52 -7.74 -12.49 6.40
N GLY A 53 -7.72 -11.36 5.70
CA GLY A 53 -8.05 -11.28 4.27
C GLY A 53 -7.04 -11.95 3.35
N LEU A 54 -5.78 -12.11 3.79
CA LEU A 54 -4.77 -12.91 3.11
C LEU A 54 -4.88 -14.42 3.41
N GLY A 55 -5.71 -14.82 4.36
CA GLY A 55 -5.83 -16.22 4.79
C GLY A 55 -4.90 -16.60 5.94
N PHE A 56 -4.38 -15.63 6.70
CA PHE A 56 -3.53 -15.84 7.88
C PHE A 56 -4.18 -15.31 9.17
N PRO A 57 -5.38 -15.84 9.57
CA PRO A 57 -6.11 -15.35 10.74
C PRO A 57 -5.37 -15.59 12.06
N ASP A 58 -4.49 -16.59 12.10
CA ASP A 58 -3.71 -16.94 13.28
C ASP A 58 -2.36 -16.20 13.35
N ALA A 59 -2.04 -15.31 12.39
CA ALA A 59 -0.81 -14.56 12.42
C ALA A 59 -0.78 -13.59 13.60
N ASP A 60 0.29 -13.61 14.37
CA ASP A 60 0.53 -12.61 15.40
C ASP A 60 0.87 -11.26 14.77
N VAL A 61 0.39 -10.18 15.38
CA VAL A 61 0.74 -8.81 14.98
C VAL A 61 1.79 -8.27 15.94
N ALA A 62 3.02 -8.16 15.48
CA ALA A 62 4.15 -7.61 16.22
C ALA A 62 4.46 -6.17 15.80
N VAL A 63 4.77 -5.32 16.78
CA VAL A 63 5.32 -3.98 16.55
C VAL A 63 6.82 -4.06 16.76
N LEU A 64 7.56 -3.74 15.71
CA LEU A 64 9.00 -3.58 15.78
C LEU A 64 9.30 -2.23 16.45
N VAL A 65 10.30 -2.20 17.31
CA VAL A 65 10.57 -1.04 18.17
C VAL A 65 11.82 -0.27 17.76
N ASP A 66 12.59 -0.82 16.83
CA ASP A 66 13.76 -0.16 16.26
C ASP A 66 13.90 -0.48 14.76
N TRP A 67 14.78 0.27 14.11
CA TRP A 67 15.02 0.15 12.69
C TRP A 67 15.76 -1.12 12.32
N GLU A 68 16.68 -1.59 13.14
CA GLU A 68 17.49 -2.78 12.87
C GLU A 68 16.59 -4.02 12.74
N ASP A 69 15.65 -4.18 13.67
CA ASP A 69 14.63 -5.25 13.61
C ASP A 69 13.73 -5.11 12.37
N ALA A 70 13.34 -3.89 12.01
CA ALA A 70 12.49 -3.64 10.83
C ALA A 70 13.23 -3.97 9.52
N ALA A 71 14.48 -3.54 9.39
CA ALA A 71 15.33 -3.85 8.25
C ALA A 71 15.57 -5.35 8.13
N ALA A 72 15.93 -6.01 9.24
CA ALA A 72 16.12 -7.46 9.26
C ALA A 72 14.84 -8.21 8.85
N ALA A 73 13.68 -7.81 9.35
CA ALA A 73 12.41 -8.42 8.95
C ALA A 73 12.10 -8.19 7.46
N ALA A 74 12.42 -7.02 6.92
CA ALA A 74 12.21 -6.69 5.51
C ALA A 74 13.14 -7.50 4.60
N GLU A 75 14.40 -7.68 4.98
CA GLU A 75 15.39 -8.47 4.25
C GLU A 75 15.06 -9.99 4.26
N HIS A 76 14.39 -10.46 5.32
CA HIS A 76 13.94 -11.85 5.44
C HIS A 76 12.59 -12.11 4.76
N ASN A 77 12.01 -11.15 4.05
CA ASN A 77 10.83 -11.38 3.23
C ASN A 77 11.14 -12.41 2.14
N ASP A 78 10.62 -13.63 2.35
CA ASP A 78 10.78 -14.71 1.38
C ASP A 78 9.75 -14.57 0.25
N TRP A 79 10.27 -14.29 -0.95
CA TRP A 79 9.49 -14.21 -2.20
C TRP A 79 8.79 -15.53 -2.58
N ASN A 80 9.08 -16.61 -1.88
CA ASN A 80 8.42 -17.92 -2.01
C ASN A 80 7.54 -18.25 -0.80
N SER A 81 7.33 -17.28 0.10
CA SER A 81 6.44 -17.49 1.25
C SER A 81 4.97 -17.60 0.82
N ALA A 82 4.18 -18.35 1.59
CA ALA A 82 2.74 -18.45 1.36
C ALA A 82 2.04 -17.07 1.43
N ALA A 83 2.55 -16.16 2.25
CA ALA A 83 2.02 -14.79 2.34
C ALA A 83 2.29 -13.98 1.06
N TRP A 84 3.50 -14.10 0.51
CA TRP A 84 3.83 -13.49 -0.78
C TRP A 84 2.96 -14.06 -1.91
N GLU A 85 2.82 -15.39 -1.97
CA GLU A 85 1.98 -16.03 -2.97
C GLU A 85 0.51 -15.57 -2.88
N ALA A 86 -0.02 -15.44 -1.67
CA ALA A 86 -1.37 -14.92 -1.46
C ALA A 86 -1.54 -13.48 -1.96
N GLU A 87 -0.57 -12.58 -1.67
CA GLU A 87 -0.59 -11.22 -2.24
C GLU A 87 -0.51 -11.22 -3.76
N GLU A 88 0.35 -12.05 -4.37
CA GLU A 88 0.50 -12.12 -5.82
C GLU A 88 -0.77 -12.63 -6.52
N LEU A 89 -1.45 -13.63 -5.94
CA LEU A 89 -2.73 -14.11 -6.45
C LEU A 89 -3.81 -13.02 -6.41
N LEU A 90 -3.92 -12.29 -5.30
CA LEU A 90 -4.86 -11.17 -5.18
C LEU A 90 -4.51 -10.03 -6.16
N ARG A 91 -3.24 -9.69 -6.31
CA ARG A 91 -2.77 -8.67 -7.25
C ARG A 91 -3.11 -9.07 -8.69
N ALA A 92 -2.90 -10.33 -9.05
CA ALA A 92 -3.21 -10.83 -10.39
C ALA A 92 -4.72 -10.78 -10.68
N ASP A 93 -5.58 -11.20 -9.73
CA ASP A 93 -7.05 -11.10 -9.87
C ASP A 93 -7.49 -9.64 -10.06
N LEU A 94 -7.02 -8.74 -9.22
CA LEU A 94 -7.36 -7.32 -9.33
C LEU A 94 -6.86 -6.67 -10.63
N THR A 95 -5.68 -7.07 -11.11
CA THR A 95 -5.14 -6.59 -12.38
C THR A 95 -6.04 -7.08 -13.53
N GLY A 96 -6.46 -8.34 -13.51
CA GLY A 96 -7.41 -8.87 -14.48
C GLY A 96 -8.71 -8.07 -14.51
N ARG A 97 -9.31 -7.81 -13.35
CA ARG A 97 -10.52 -6.96 -13.22
C ARG A 97 -10.31 -5.53 -13.69
N ALA A 98 -9.15 -4.95 -13.41
CA ALA A 98 -8.83 -3.59 -13.87
C ALA A 98 -8.76 -3.52 -15.40
N LEU A 99 -8.23 -4.55 -16.05
CA LEU A 99 -8.14 -4.65 -17.51
C LEU A 99 -9.50 -4.92 -18.19
N GLU A 100 -10.51 -5.38 -17.47
CA GLU A 100 -11.88 -5.41 -17.97
C GLU A 100 -12.51 -4.00 -18.09
N THR A 101 -11.97 -3.03 -17.33
CA THR A 101 -12.50 -1.66 -17.25
C THR A 101 -11.63 -0.63 -17.96
N LEU A 102 -10.32 -0.83 -17.95
CA LEU A 102 -9.30 0.05 -18.53
C LEU A 102 -8.48 -0.69 -19.58
N SER A 103 -8.01 0.02 -20.60
CA SER A 103 -6.97 -0.52 -21.47
C SER A 103 -5.65 -0.67 -20.70
N GLU A 104 -4.76 -1.54 -21.19
CA GLU A 104 -3.44 -1.75 -20.60
C GLU A 104 -2.65 -0.44 -20.50
N ASP A 105 -2.66 0.38 -21.56
CA ASP A 105 -2.00 1.70 -21.59
C ASP A 105 -2.60 2.65 -20.54
N ALA A 106 -3.92 2.69 -20.40
CA ALA A 106 -4.59 3.55 -19.43
C ALA A 106 -4.28 3.11 -17.98
N LEU A 107 -4.27 1.81 -17.73
CA LEU A 107 -3.88 1.27 -16.44
C LEU A 107 -2.41 1.59 -16.12
N HIS A 108 -1.51 1.39 -17.09
CA HIS A 108 -0.08 1.70 -16.92
C HIS A 108 0.14 3.19 -16.60
N ILE A 109 -0.46 4.09 -17.36
CA ILE A 109 -0.36 5.54 -17.12
C ILE A 109 -0.88 5.89 -15.72
N ALA A 110 -2.02 5.32 -15.33
CA ALA A 110 -2.60 5.57 -14.03
C ALA A 110 -1.71 5.05 -12.89
N MET A 111 -1.10 3.87 -13.02
CA MET A 111 -0.17 3.33 -12.02
C MET A 111 1.12 4.16 -11.93
N THR A 112 1.65 4.64 -13.07
CA THR A 112 2.80 5.56 -13.08
C THR A 112 2.47 6.85 -12.33
N LEU A 113 1.30 7.45 -12.57
CA LEU A 113 0.85 8.63 -11.83
C LEU A 113 0.78 8.37 -10.31
N ILE A 114 0.26 7.22 -9.90
CA ILE A 114 0.20 6.84 -8.48
C ILE A 114 1.62 6.71 -7.90
N ALA A 115 2.53 6.04 -8.62
CA ALA A 115 3.92 5.90 -8.18
C ALA A 115 4.59 7.27 -7.95
N ASP A 116 4.46 8.19 -8.92
CA ASP A 116 5.03 9.54 -8.83
C ASP A 116 4.46 10.34 -7.64
N ARG A 117 3.15 10.20 -7.38
CA ARG A 117 2.47 10.89 -6.28
C ARG A 117 2.81 10.33 -4.89
N VAL A 118 3.29 9.11 -4.80
CA VAL A 118 3.73 8.48 -3.54
C VAL A 118 5.22 8.70 -3.32
N ALA A 119 6.04 8.50 -4.35
CA ALA A 119 7.48 8.39 -4.20
C ALA A 119 8.11 9.62 -3.55
N GLU A 120 7.69 10.83 -3.94
CA GLU A 120 8.25 12.07 -3.40
C GLU A 120 7.86 12.30 -1.93
N PRO A 121 6.55 12.36 -1.55
CA PRO A 121 6.18 12.57 -0.16
C PRO A 121 6.62 11.43 0.77
N ALA A 122 6.62 10.18 0.29
CA ALA A 122 7.12 9.06 1.08
C ALA A 122 8.64 9.16 1.31
N ARG A 123 9.42 9.61 0.31
CA ARG A 123 10.86 9.83 0.45
C ARG A 123 11.15 10.95 1.44
N GLU A 124 10.47 12.10 1.33
CA GLU A 124 10.65 13.22 2.25
C GLU A 124 10.38 12.81 3.70
N GLN A 125 9.34 12.04 3.94
CA GLN A 125 9.03 11.55 5.29
C GLN A 125 10.00 10.45 5.74
N MET A 126 10.48 9.61 4.82
CA MET A 126 11.50 8.60 5.13
C MET A 126 12.85 9.27 5.50
N GLU A 127 13.24 10.34 4.81
CA GLU A 127 14.42 11.13 5.16
C GLU A 127 14.30 11.74 6.58
N GLN A 128 13.12 12.23 6.96
CA GLN A 128 12.88 12.70 8.33
C GLN A 128 12.94 11.55 9.34
N ALA A 129 12.34 10.41 9.04
CA ALA A 129 12.39 9.22 9.88
C ALA A 129 13.82 8.68 10.00
N SER A 130 14.59 8.65 8.91
CA SER A 130 15.98 8.17 8.92
C SER A 130 16.87 8.97 9.85
N PHE A 131 16.64 10.28 9.93
CA PHE A 131 17.34 11.12 10.89
C PHE A 131 16.99 10.79 12.36
N ILE A 132 15.73 10.45 12.63
CA ILE A 132 15.28 10.10 13.99
C ILE A 132 15.79 8.72 14.40
N TRP A 133 15.85 7.77 13.46
CA TRP A 133 16.20 6.38 13.68
C TRP A 133 17.66 6.03 13.35
N ASP A 134 18.48 7.04 13.00
CA ASP A 134 19.91 6.91 12.66
C ASP A 134 20.15 5.93 11.50
N VAL A 135 19.32 6.04 10.44
CA VAL A 135 19.36 5.15 9.27
C VAL A 135 20.24 5.74 8.19
N GLU A 136 21.45 5.23 8.03
CA GLU A 136 22.41 5.68 7.02
C GLU A 136 22.30 4.91 5.68
N ASP A 137 21.71 3.70 5.69
CA ASP A 137 21.63 2.85 4.51
C ASP A 137 20.49 3.30 3.58
N GLU A 138 20.87 3.93 2.46
CA GLU A 138 19.93 4.38 1.43
C GLU A 138 19.13 3.22 0.80
N ALA A 139 19.68 2.00 0.72
CA ALA A 139 18.96 0.86 0.16
C ALA A 139 17.80 0.44 1.07
N GLN A 140 17.98 0.50 2.38
CA GLN A 140 16.92 0.23 3.35
C GLN A 140 15.83 1.31 3.30
N GLN A 141 16.21 2.59 3.17
CA GLN A 141 15.24 3.67 2.99
C GLN A 141 14.43 3.48 1.70
N GLN A 142 15.09 3.13 0.59
CA GLN A 142 14.42 2.84 -0.68
C GLN A 142 13.48 1.64 -0.60
N LEU A 143 13.81 0.61 0.20
CA LEU A 143 12.93 -0.53 0.44
C LEU A 143 11.62 -0.10 1.12
N ALA A 144 11.69 0.75 2.14
CA ALA A 144 10.50 1.28 2.82
C ALA A 144 9.64 2.14 1.89
N VAL A 145 10.26 3.04 1.11
CA VAL A 145 9.57 3.87 0.11
C VAL A 145 8.94 2.99 -0.99
N GLY A 146 9.65 1.96 -1.45
CA GLY A 146 9.13 0.98 -2.41
C GLY A 146 7.89 0.24 -1.89
N ALA A 147 7.87 -0.12 -0.60
CA ALA A 147 6.72 -0.73 0.04
C ALA A 147 5.50 0.21 0.09
N ALA A 148 5.72 1.51 0.31
CA ALA A 148 4.65 2.53 0.26
C ALA A 148 4.06 2.65 -1.16
N VAL A 149 4.90 2.71 -2.19
CA VAL A 149 4.48 2.73 -3.60
C VAL A 149 3.69 1.46 -3.95
N GLN A 150 4.19 0.28 -3.56
CA GLN A 150 3.51 -0.98 -3.79
C GLN A 150 2.14 -1.03 -3.13
N ALA A 151 2.03 -0.60 -1.87
CA ALA A 151 0.75 -0.58 -1.16
C ALA A 151 -0.27 0.37 -1.81
N ALA A 152 0.18 1.53 -2.30
CA ALA A 152 -0.67 2.45 -3.04
C ALA A 152 -1.14 1.88 -4.39
N HIS A 153 -0.26 1.18 -5.13
CA HIS A 153 -0.65 0.46 -6.35
C HIS A 153 -1.71 -0.60 -6.05
N GLN A 154 -1.50 -1.43 -5.04
CA GLN A 154 -2.44 -2.47 -4.61
C GLN A 154 -3.80 -1.86 -4.23
N ALA A 155 -3.82 -0.77 -3.45
CA ALA A 155 -5.04 -0.05 -3.09
C ALA A 155 -5.74 0.56 -4.32
N SER A 156 -4.99 1.06 -5.30
CA SER A 156 -5.53 1.60 -6.56
C SER A 156 -6.26 0.54 -7.37
N LEU A 157 -5.71 -0.67 -7.46
CA LEU A 157 -6.37 -1.79 -8.14
C LEU A 157 -7.71 -2.13 -7.49
N VAL A 158 -7.78 -2.12 -6.15
CA VAL A 158 -9.04 -2.30 -5.40
C VAL A 158 -10.05 -1.20 -5.76
N LEU A 159 -9.62 0.06 -5.87
CA LEU A 159 -10.49 1.17 -6.24
C LEU A 159 -11.04 1.05 -7.67
N VAL A 160 -10.24 0.53 -8.60
CA VAL A 160 -10.71 0.26 -9.97
C VAL A 160 -11.69 -0.91 -9.98
N ALA A 161 -11.37 -2.02 -9.31
CA ALA A 161 -12.27 -3.17 -9.21
C ALA A 161 -13.61 -2.82 -8.56
N ALA A 162 -13.63 -1.87 -7.60
CA ALA A 162 -14.83 -1.37 -6.94
C ALA A 162 -15.79 -0.56 -7.83
N ILE A 163 -15.51 -0.42 -9.13
CA ILE A 163 -16.48 0.10 -10.12
C ILE A 163 -17.55 -0.93 -10.40
N ASP A 164 -17.20 -2.20 -10.37
CA ASP A 164 -18.16 -3.29 -10.38
C ASP A 164 -18.90 -3.31 -9.04
N PRO A 165 -20.25 -3.10 -9.04
CA PRO A 165 -21.04 -3.10 -7.82
C PRO A 165 -21.06 -4.46 -7.10
N SER A 166 -20.70 -5.54 -7.77
CA SER A 166 -20.59 -6.88 -7.17
C SER A 166 -19.31 -7.09 -6.37
N PHE A 167 -18.30 -6.22 -6.58
CA PHE A 167 -17.03 -6.29 -5.88
C PHE A 167 -17.08 -5.55 -4.55
N SER A 168 -16.76 -6.25 -3.44
CA SER A 168 -16.67 -5.64 -2.11
C SER A 168 -15.25 -5.14 -1.85
N ALA A 169 -15.11 -3.81 -1.77
CA ALA A 169 -13.83 -3.17 -1.48
C ALA A 169 -13.58 -2.89 0.00
N ASP A 170 -14.64 -2.93 0.83
CA ASP A 170 -14.59 -2.31 2.17
C ASP A 170 -13.59 -2.96 3.12
N ASP A 171 -13.45 -4.28 3.10
CA ASP A 171 -12.51 -5.01 3.95
C ASP A 171 -11.42 -5.73 3.14
N HIS A 172 -11.13 -5.23 1.92
CA HIS A 172 -10.13 -5.85 1.08
C HIS A 172 -8.71 -5.73 1.69
N PRO A 173 -7.90 -6.81 1.79
CA PRO A 173 -6.63 -6.80 2.49
C PRO A 173 -5.67 -5.70 1.98
N PHE A 174 -5.62 -5.42 0.69
CA PHE A 174 -4.78 -4.35 0.16
C PHE A 174 -5.21 -2.94 0.59
N ARG A 175 -6.50 -2.71 0.84
CA ARG A 175 -6.95 -1.47 1.46
C ARG A 175 -6.51 -1.37 2.90
N GLU A 176 -6.59 -2.45 3.64
CA GLU A 176 -6.18 -2.49 5.04
C GLU A 176 -4.65 -2.39 5.19
N LYS A 177 -3.87 -2.98 4.26
CA LYS A 177 -2.42 -2.76 4.18
C LYS A 177 -2.08 -1.28 3.93
N PHE A 178 -2.74 -0.64 2.96
CA PHE A 178 -2.57 0.79 2.70
C PHE A 178 -2.98 1.65 3.90
N ARG A 179 -4.05 1.29 4.60
CA ARG A 179 -4.50 1.98 5.81
C ARG A 179 -3.44 2.01 6.91
N LEU A 180 -2.54 1.05 6.96
CA LEU A 180 -1.43 1.09 7.92
C LEU A 180 -0.48 2.26 7.63
N PHE A 181 -0.23 2.59 6.37
CA PHE A 181 0.49 3.80 6.00
C PHE A 181 -0.30 5.08 6.33
N GLU A 182 -1.64 5.07 6.22
CA GLU A 182 -2.47 6.18 6.70
C GLU A 182 -2.36 6.39 8.21
N PHE A 183 -1.99 5.36 8.98
CA PHE A 183 -1.63 5.44 10.40
C PHE A 183 -0.14 5.76 10.63
N GLY A 184 0.62 6.07 9.60
CA GLY A 184 2.04 6.37 9.71
C GLY A 184 2.94 5.15 9.99
N ARG A 185 2.46 3.94 9.67
CA ARG A 185 3.15 2.68 9.94
C ARG A 185 3.70 2.06 8.67
N TRP A 186 4.83 1.41 8.78
CA TRP A 186 5.35 0.55 7.72
C TRP A 186 4.93 -0.90 7.95
N PRO A 187 4.04 -1.48 7.10
CA PRO A 187 3.75 -2.91 7.10
C PRO A 187 4.92 -3.65 6.43
N VAL A 188 5.83 -4.15 7.24
CA VAL A 188 7.08 -4.78 6.78
C VAL A 188 6.78 -6.10 6.07
N GLY A 189 5.93 -6.95 6.66
CA GLY A 189 5.51 -8.20 6.02
C GLY A 189 5.24 -9.32 7.04
N ILE A 190 4.78 -10.47 6.52
CA ILE A 190 4.56 -11.67 7.31
C ILE A 190 5.81 -12.54 7.20
N VAL A 191 6.50 -12.73 8.34
CA VAL A 191 7.65 -13.63 8.47
C VAL A 191 7.26 -14.77 9.40
N GLY A 192 7.27 -16.00 8.88
CA GLY A 192 6.74 -17.15 9.61
C GLY A 192 5.25 -16.99 9.93
N SER A 193 4.90 -16.94 11.22
CA SER A 193 3.53 -16.72 11.71
C SER A 193 3.30 -15.31 12.24
N THR A 194 4.20 -14.35 11.97
CA THR A 194 4.14 -13.01 12.53
C THR A 194 4.06 -11.95 11.45
N PHE A 195 3.04 -11.11 11.53
CA PHE A 195 2.94 -9.89 10.73
C PHE A 195 3.65 -8.75 11.45
N ASN A 196 4.75 -8.30 10.86
CA ASN A 196 5.63 -7.28 11.40
C ASN A 196 5.21 -5.88 10.93
N LEU A 197 5.06 -4.97 11.88
CA LEU A 197 4.77 -3.55 11.68
C LEU A 197 5.83 -2.70 12.35
N PHE A 198 6.24 -1.65 11.65
CA PHE A 198 7.12 -0.64 12.23
C PHE A 198 6.48 0.74 12.21
#